data_479b49a1247dea737c63039f3f46234f
#
_entry.id   479b49a1247dea737c63039f3f46234f
#
_cell.length_a   1.000
_cell.length_b   1.000
_cell.length_c   1.000
_cell.angle_alpha   90.00
_cell.angle_beta   90.00
_cell.angle_gamma   90.00
#
_symmetry.space_group_name_H-M   'P 1'
#
loop_
_entity.id
_entity.type
_entity.pdbx_description
1 polymer ?
#
loop_
_entity_poly.entity_id
_entity_poly.type
_entity_poly.pdbx_seq_one_letter_code
_entity_poly.pdbx_strand_id
1 'polypeptide(L)'
;MPTDDKEKEKNQEELNYKQSGVDVDAGYELVKKIKPFVEKTRRPEILSGLGSFSALTRIPKHIENPILVTCTDGVGTKIEIAKEMNNYSTIGIDLVAMCVNDLVVCGAEPLVFLDYYVTDRLDIETASKVIEGIAKGCEQANCSLVGGETAEHPGSFPDDSFDLAGFSMGVVDENSMIGQDGPKNDDVLIGIESSGFHSNGYSLLRKIITDYQLDLGSKIQKEEIGKIFLEPTNIYVSAILALKKILQINAIAHITGGGFFENIPRMLNENQKAIINHNFSDWPAGHYFEWLMQLTNMPKENLLNTFNCGVGMVIAVSQSDEEDALGILNQSYFAKKIGTVEERKVNEEEISFV
;
A
#
# COMPACT_ATOMS: atom_id res chain seq x y z
N MET A 1 21.87 73.57 13.00
CA MET A 1 22.03 72.36 12.26
C MET A 1 20.76 71.48 12.55
N PRO A 2 19.89 71.30 11.57
CA PRO A 2 18.75 70.41 11.71
C PRO A 2 19.24 69.00 11.39
N THR A 3 18.99 68.09 12.31
CA THR A 3 19.24 66.67 12.18
C THR A 3 18.23 66.01 11.24
N ASP A 4 18.78 65.37 10.23
CA ASP A 4 18.07 64.53 9.25
C ASP A 4 17.41 63.31 9.95
N ASP A 5 16.12 63.41 10.24
CA ASP A 5 15.24 62.31 10.63
C ASP A 5 14.31 61.90 9.48
N LYS A 6 14.90 61.64 8.33
CA LYS A 6 14.23 61.03 7.17
C LYS A 6 15.03 59.83 6.75
N GLU A 7 14.68 58.66 7.31
CA GLU A 7 14.88 57.36 6.68
C GLU A 7 14.59 56.27 7.73
N LYS A 8 13.35 55.88 7.82
CA LYS A 8 12.93 54.50 8.25
C LYS A 8 11.41 54.38 8.13
N GLU A 9 10.79 54.77 7.04
CA GLU A 9 9.58 54.07 6.60
C GLU A 9 10.02 52.75 5.94
N LYS A 10 10.37 51.76 6.74
CA LYS A 10 10.31 50.39 6.30
C LYS A 10 8.82 50.14 6.00
N ASN A 11 8.50 49.92 4.72
CA ASN A 11 7.29 49.21 4.32
C ASN A 11 7.15 48.00 5.22
N GLN A 12 6.35 48.08 6.28
CA GLN A 12 5.85 46.95 6.99
C GLN A 12 4.79 46.35 6.05
N GLU A 13 5.23 45.46 5.13
CA GLU A 13 4.31 44.56 4.51
C GLU A 13 3.55 43.84 5.64
N GLU A 14 2.24 43.92 5.62
CA GLU A 14 1.38 43.25 6.63
C GLU A 14 1.73 41.78 6.68
N LEU A 15 2.24 41.32 7.82
CA LEU A 15 2.53 39.89 8.04
C LEU A 15 1.27 39.07 7.82
N ASN A 16 1.32 38.15 6.86
CA ASN A 16 0.21 37.25 6.55
C ASN A 16 0.72 35.80 6.33
N TYR A 17 -0.20 34.85 6.27
CA TYR A 17 0.13 33.43 6.09
C TYR A 17 0.96 33.15 4.86
N LYS A 18 0.70 33.86 3.75
CA LYS A 18 1.46 33.67 2.48
C LYS A 18 2.93 34.05 2.64
N GLN A 19 3.23 35.07 3.43
CA GLN A 19 4.61 35.46 3.77
C GLN A 19 5.31 34.47 4.71
N SER A 20 4.54 33.67 5.47
CA SER A 20 5.08 32.57 6.29
C SER A 20 5.28 31.28 5.52
N GLY A 21 4.94 31.24 4.22
CA GLY A 21 5.13 30.08 3.35
C GLY A 21 3.88 29.21 3.20
N VAL A 22 2.72 29.60 3.75
CA VAL A 22 1.45 28.85 3.64
C VAL A 22 0.50 29.59 2.69
N ASP A 23 0.11 28.92 1.59
CA ASP A 23 -0.81 29.47 0.58
C ASP A 23 -2.21 28.86 0.68
N VAL A 24 -3.08 29.50 1.45
CA VAL A 24 -4.48 29.06 1.68
C VAL A 24 -5.27 28.99 0.36
N ASP A 25 -5.01 29.90 -0.59
CA ASP A 25 -5.70 29.94 -1.88
C ASP A 25 -5.33 28.70 -2.73
N ALA A 26 -4.05 28.30 -2.70
CA ALA A 26 -3.59 27.06 -3.33
C ALA A 26 -4.29 25.81 -2.75
N GLY A 27 -4.51 25.77 -1.45
CA GLY A 27 -5.30 24.72 -0.81
C GLY A 27 -6.74 24.64 -1.31
N TYR A 28 -7.43 25.78 -1.42
CA TYR A 28 -8.79 25.82 -1.98
C TYR A 28 -8.84 25.41 -3.46
N GLU A 29 -7.85 25.81 -4.23
CA GLU A 29 -7.75 25.40 -5.64
C GLU A 29 -7.54 23.90 -5.78
N LEU A 30 -6.67 23.30 -4.96
CA LEU A 30 -6.47 21.86 -4.92
C LEU A 30 -7.77 21.14 -4.59
N VAL A 31 -8.48 21.52 -3.53
CA VAL A 31 -9.77 20.90 -3.15
C VAL A 31 -10.76 20.96 -4.30
N LYS A 32 -10.86 22.07 -5.01
CA LYS A 32 -11.73 22.21 -6.18
C LYS A 32 -11.33 21.26 -7.31
N LYS A 33 -10.02 21.09 -7.54
CA LYS A 33 -9.46 20.22 -8.58
C LYS A 33 -9.68 18.73 -8.29
N ILE A 34 -9.53 18.29 -7.04
CA ILE A 34 -9.65 16.88 -6.66
C ILE A 34 -11.09 16.41 -6.47
N LYS A 35 -12.04 17.32 -6.23
CA LYS A 35 -13.45 16.98 -5.95
C LYS A 35 -14.06 15.99 -6.95
N PRO A 36 -13.87 16.11 -8.29
CA PRO A 36 -14.39 15.13 -9.24
C PRO A 36 -13.84 13.72 -9.06
N PHE A 37 -12.60 13.58 -8.61
CA PHE A 37 -11.98 12.27 -8.35
C PHE A 37 -12.58 11.64 -7.08
N VAL A 38 -12.69 12.42 -6.02
CA VAL A 38 -13.29 12.00 -4.74
C VAL A 38 -14.73 11.51 -4.91
N GLU A 39 -15.55 12.25 -5.65
CA GLU A 39 -16.95 11.89 -5.90
C GLU A 39 -17.12 10.56 -6.65
N LYS A 40 -16.18 10.14 -7.49
CA LYS A 40 -16.23 8.84 -8.17
C LYS A 40 -16.10 7.65 -7.21
N THR A 41 -15.41 7.83 -6.09
CA THR A 41 -15.20 6.77 -5.09
C THR A 41 -16.41 6.54 -4.20
N ARG A 42 -17.46 7.39 -4.31
CA ARG A 42 -18.54 7.48 -3.34
C ARG A 42 -19.40 6.22 -3.27
N ARG A 43 -19.42 5.60 -2.11
CA ARG A 43 -20.29 4.48 -1.75
C ARG A 43 -21.65 4.97 -1.21
N PRO A 44 -22.72 4.12 -1.27
CA PRO A 44 -24.04 4.46 -0.73
C PRO A 44 -24.05 4.75 0.79
N GLU A 45 -23.09 4.19 1.53
CA GLU A 45 -22.97 4.35 2.98
C GLU A 45 -22.52 5.76 3.40
N ILE A 46 -21.95 6.55 2.48
CA ILE A 46 -21.39 7.87 2.78
C ILE A 46 -22.49 8.92 2.85
N LEU A 47 -22.64 9.55 4.01
CA LEU A 47 -23.67 10.56 4.30
C LEU A 47 -23.19 12.00 4.12
N SER A 48 -21.90 12.27 4.40
CA SER A 48 -21.28 13.58 4.22
C SER A 48 -20.28 13.57 3.06
N GLY A 49 -20.12 14.69 2.40
CA GLY A 49 -19.14 14.88 1.32
C GLY A 49 -17.86 15.58 1.79
N LEU A 50 -16.96 15.81 0.85
CA LEU A 50 -15.73 16.58 1.04
C LEU A 50 -16.07 18.01 1.49
N GLY A 51 -15.30 18.55 2.45
CA GLY A 51 -15.45 19.92 2.98
C GLY A 51 -16.22 20.03 4.31
N SER A 52 -16.68 18.91 4.86
CA SER A 52 -17.19 18.85 6.25
C SER A 52 -16.04 18.64 7.23
N PHE A 53 -16.22 19.01 8.51
CA PHE A 53 -15.22 18.75 9.57
C PHE A 53 -14.95 17.26 9.80
N SER A 54 -15.91 16.40 9.47
CA SER A 54 -15.81 14.95 9.61
C SER A 54 -16.64 14.25 8.55
N ALA A 55 -16.24 13.03 8.19
CA ALA A 55 -17.02 12.15 7.35
C ALA A 55 -18.01 11.33 8.19
N LEU A 56 -19.24 11.20 7.69
CA LEU A 56 -20.28 10.38 8.31
C LEU A 56 -20.54 9.17 7.42
N THR A 57 -20.37 7.98 7.96
CA THR A 57 -20.53 6.72 7.22
C THR A 57 -21.46 5.78 7.98
N ARG A 58 -22.42 5.18 7.27
CA ARG A 58 -23.24 4.10 7.81
C ARG A 58 -22.52 2.78 7.72
N ILE A 59 -22.73 1.92 8.69
CA ILE A 59 -22.35 0.51 8.57
C ILE A 59 -23.30 -0.15 7.56
N PRO A 60 -22.79 -0.94 6.59
CA PRO A 60 -23.61 -1.66 5.62
C PRO A 60 -24.62 -2.58 6.30
N LYS A 61 -25.86 -2.59 5.82
CA LYS A 61 -26.96 -3.34 6.46
C LYS A 61 -26.82 -4.87 6.35
N HIS A 62 -25.98 -5.37 5.47
CA HIS A 62 -25.73 -6.80 5.30
C HIS A 62 -24.75 -7.37 6.32
N ILE A 63 -24.14 -6.53 7.14
CA ILE A 63 -23.26 -6.92 8.26
C ILE A 63 -24.12 -6.94 9.53
N GLU A 64 -24.35 -8.11 10.09
CA GLU A 64 -25.24 -8.29 11.25
C GLU A 64 -24.52 -7.98 12.57
N ASN A 65 -23.29 -8.48 12.71
CA ASN A 65 -22.45 -8.27 13.90
C ASN A 65 -21.17 -7.52 13.50
N PRO A 66 -21.23 -6.19 13.30
CA PRO A 66 -20.14 -5.45 12.71
C PRO A 66 -18.96 -5.26 13.67
N ILE A 67 -17.78 -5.68 13.20
CA ILE A 67 -16.47 -5.35 13.77
C ILE A 67 -15.82 -4.32 12.86
N LEU A 68 -15.41 -3.18 13.43
CA LEU A 68 -14.64 -2.17 12.71
C LEU A 68 -13.17 -2.57 12.67
N VAL A 69 -12.59 -2.52 11.49
CA VAL A 69 -11.17 -2.81 11.24
C VAL A 69 -10.52 -1.53 10.75
N THR A 70 -9.39 -1.15 11.33
CA THR A 70 -8.69 0.09 10.99
C THR A 70 -7.23 -0.20 10.69
N CYS A 71 -6.69 0.51 9.71
CA CYS A 71 -5.28 0.45 9.34
C CYS A 71 -4.77 1.85 8.99
N THR A 72 -3.47 2.05 9.19
CA THR A 72 -2.73 3.22 8.70
C THR A 72 -1.40 2.76 8.15
N ASP A 73 -1.01 3.31 7.02
CA ASP A 73 0.28 3.04 6.40
C ASP A 73 0.74 4.23 5.54
N GLY A 74 1.97 4.19 5.08
CA GLY A 74 2.58 5.14 4.16
C GLY A 74 3.07 4.47 2.89
N VAL A 75 3.54 5.27 1.94
CA VAL A 75 4.21 4.76 0.73
C VAL A 75 5.70 4.52 0.98
N GLY A 76 6.27 5.22 1.94
CA GLY A 76 7.68 5.17 2.24
C GLY A 76 8.55 5.77 1.12
N THR A 77 9.80 5.31 1.03
CA THR A 77 10.81 5.93 0.14
C THR A 77 10.64 5.64 -1.35
N LYS A 78 9.59 4.93 -1.77
CA LYS A 78 9.16 4.84 -3.19
C LYS A 78 8.86 6.24 -3.75
N ILE A 79 8.40 7.17 -2.91
CA ILE A 79 8.17 8.57 -3.26
C ILE A 79 9.41 9.21 -3.90
N GLU A 80 10.60 8.88 -3.44
CA GLU A 80 11.85 9.44 -3.99
C GLU A 80 12.12 8.98 -5.43
N ILE A 81 11.73 7.74 -5.76
CA ILE A 81 11.80 7.23 -7.15
C ILE A 81 10.77 7.97 -8.02
N ALA A 82 9.56 8.20 -7.49
CA ALA A 82 8.53 8.97 -8.19
C ALA A 82 9.00 10.40 -8.48
N LYS A 83 9.70 11.02 -7.52
CA LYS A 83 10.31 12.35 -7.66
C LYS A 83 11.39 12.36 -8.74
N GLU A 84 12.32 11.41 -8.72
CA GLU A 84 13.40 11.29 -9.69
C GLU A 84 12.86 11.07 -11.13
N MET A 85 11.79 10.28 -11.25
CA MET A 85 11.10 10.01 -12.52
C MET A 85 10.09 11.09 -12.92
N ASN A 86 9.84 12.09 -12.06
CA ASN A 86 8.78 13.09 -12.21
C ASN A 86 7.41 12.46 -12.55
N ASN A 87 7.10 11.31 -11.93
CA ASN A 87 5.89 10.55 -12.15
C ASN A 87 5.22 10.16 -10.84
N TYR A 88 4.14 10.83 -10.49
CA TYR A 88 3.40 10.67 -9.23
C TYR A 88 2.07 9.95 -9.39
N SER A 89 1.74 9.49 -10.61
CA SER A 89 0.40 8.99 -10.95
C SER A 89 0.01 7.67 -10.26
N THR A 90 1.00 6.89 -9.79
CA THR A 90 0.78 5.57 -9.18
C THR A 90 0.94 5.56 -7.66
N ILE A 91 1.63 6.55 -7.10
CA ILE A 91 1.96 6.62 -5.65
C ILE A 91 0.69 6.61 -4.77
N GLY A 92 -0.38 7.27 -5.22
CA GLY A 92 -1.66 7.25 -4.50
C GLY A 92 -2.31 5.86 -4.49
N ILE A 93 -2.15 5.07 -5.56
CA ILE A 93 -2.62 3.68 -5.61
C ILE A 93 -1.84 2.84 -4.60
N ASP A 94 -0.52 3.01 -4.52
CA ASP A 94 0.32 2.34 -3.54
C ASP A 94 -0.16 2.63 -2.10
N LEU A 95 -0.42 3.90 -1.78
CA LEU A 95 -0.91 4.29 -0.45
C LEU A 95 -2.19 3.57 -0.06
N VAL A 96 -3.16 3.54 -0.98
CA VAL A 96 -4.44 2.84 -0.74
C VAL A 96 -4.21 1.35 -0.61
N ALA A 97 -3.43 0.74 -1.50
CA ALA A 97 -3.16 -0.69 -1.51
C ALA A 97 -2.55 -1.18 -0.20
N MET A 98 -1.56 -0.45 0.35
CA MET A 98 -0.92 -0.79 1.62
C MET A 98 -1.95 -0.85 2.76
N CYS A 99 -2.88 0.11 2.82
CA CYS A 99 -3.90 0.15 3.86
C CYS A 99 -5.02 -0.90 3.65
N VAL A 100 -5.61 -0.97 2.44
CA VAL A 100 -6.81 -1.81 2.23
C VAL A 100 -6.48 -3.30 2.12
N ASN A 101 -5.26 -3.66 1.69
CA ASN A 101 -4.82 -5.05 1.70
C ASN A 101 -4.67 -5.57 3.14
N ASP A 102 -4.23 -4.73 4.08
CA ASP A 102 -4.19 -5.09 5.50
C ASP A 102 -5.58 -5.22 6.11
N LEU A 103 -6.57 -4.41 5.66
CA LEU A 103 -7.95 -4.61 6.09
C LEU A 103 -8.52 -5.95 5.62
N VAL A 104 -8.23 -6.34 4.38
CA VAL A 104 -8.81 -7.57 3.81
C VAL A 104 -8.18 -8.85 4.35
N VAL A 105 -7.03 -8.77 5.00
CA VAL A 105 -6.39 -9.93 5.67
C VAL A 105 -7.34 -10.61 6.68
N CYS A 106 -8.13 -9.83 7.42
CA CYS A 106 -9.17 -10.39 8.29
C CYS A 106 -10.54 -10.52 7.61
N GLY A 107 -10.63 -10.32 6.30
CA GLY A 107 -11.86 -10.42 5.53
C GLY A 107 -12.76 -9.19 5.62
N ALA A 108 -12.22 -8.03 6.06
CA ALA A 108 -12.98 -6.79 6.14
C ALA A 108 -13.22 -6.18 4.75
N GLU A 109 -14.43 -5.64 4.59
CA GLU A 109 -14.81 -4.80 3.45
C GLU A 109 -14.38 -3.36 3.72
N PRO A 110 -13.46 -2.75 2.93
CA PRO A 110 -13.09 -1.35 3.10
C PRO A 110 -14.28 -0.43 2.88
N LEU A 111 -14.47 0.55 3.76
CA LEU A 111 -15.56 1.53 3.66
C LEU A 111 -15.08 2.92 3.32
N VAL A 112 -14.09 3.40 4.09
CA VAL A 112 -13.59 4.78 3.98
C VAL A 112 -12.08 4.82 3.97
N PHE A 113 -11.57 5.81 3.27
CA PHE A 113 -10.17 6.17 3.21
C PHE A 113 -9.99 7.65 3.49
N LEU A 114 -8.94 8.00 4.19
CA LEU A 114 -8.48 9.35 4.48
C LEU A 114 -6.99 9.41 4.18
N ASP A 115 -6.52 10.53 3.64
CA ASP A 115 -5.10 10.75 3.39
C ASP A 115 -4.56 11.93 4.21
N TYR A 116 -3.28 11.92 4.48
CA TYR A 116 -2.52 13.06 4.97
C TYR A 116 -1.36 13.33 4.03
N TYR A 117 -1.45 14.42 3.28
CA TYR A 117 -0.40 14.91 2.39
C TYR A 117 0.31 16.08 3.06
N VAL A 118 1.59 15.93 3.35
CA VAL A 118 2.39 17.00 3.96
C VAL A 118 3.60 17.33 3.08
N THR A 119 3.85 18.62 2.86
CA THR A 119 4.92 19.11 1.97
C THR A 119 5.58 20.35 2.55
N ASP A 120 6.76 20.69 2.06
CA ASP A 120 7.37 21.97 2.36
C ASP A 120 6.55 23.13 1.76
N ARG A 121 6.24 23.03 0.47
CA ARG A 121 5.42 23.97 -0.28
C ARG A 121 4.48 23.21 -1.22
N LEU A 122 3.22 23.62 -1.27
CA LEU A 122 2.21 22.96 -2.09
C LEU A 122 2.40 23.22 -3.58
N ASP A 123 2.76 22.17 -4.33
CA ASP A 123 2.58 22.10 -5.77
C ASP A 123 1.26 21.42 -6.11
N ILE A 124 0.29 22.20 -6.58
CA ILE A 124 -1.08 21.76 -6.88
C ILE A 124 -1.08 20.65 -7.94
N GLU A 125 -0.20 20.69 -8.93
CA GLU A 125 -0.17 19.69 -10.00
C GLU A 125 0.31 18.33 -9.47
N THR A 126 1.37 18.31 -8.68
CA THR A 126 1.89 17.10 -8.04
C THR A 126 0.87 16.52 -7.05
N ALA A 127 0.36 17.35 -6.14
CA ALA A 127 -0.64 16.93 -5.16
C ALA A 127 -1.91 16.37 -5.82
N SER A 128 -2.39 17.04 -6.88
CA SER A 128 -3.56 16.58 -7.64
C SER A 128 -3.35 15.22 -8.29
N LYS A 129 -2.15 14.94 -8.87
CA LYS A 129 -1.82 13.62 -9.44
C LYS A 129 -1.77 12.52 -8.38
N VAL A 130 -1.20 12.83 -7.21
CA VAL A 130 -1.16 11.90 -6.08
C VAL A 130 -2.58 11.56 -5.61
N ILE A 131 -3.43 12.56 -5.38
CA ILE A 131 -4.80 12.36 -4.90
C ILE A 131 -5.68 11.69 -5.98
N GLU A 132 -5.45 11.94 -7.27
CA GLU A 132 -6.07 11.18 -8.36
C GLU A 132 -5.69 9.70 -8.27
N GLY A 133 -4.42 9.39 -7.97
CA GLY A 133 -3.94 8.03 -7.71
C GLY A 133 -4.64 7.39 -6.51
N ILE A 134 -4.80 8.14 -5.40
CA ILE A 134 -5.55 7.69 -4.21
C ILE A 134 -7.00 7.35 -4.59
N ALA A 135 -7.68 8.23 -5.34
CA ALA A 135 -9.03 7.99 -5.78
C ALA A 135 -9.13 6.72 -6.66
N LYS A 136 -8.19 6.50 -7.59
CA LYS A 136 -8.14 5.26 -8.40
C LYS A 136 -7.95 4.01 -7.54
N GLY A 137 -7.07 4.06 -6.55
CA GLY A 137 -6.90 2.96 -5.58
C GLY A 137 -8.18 2.70 -4.79
N CYS A 138 -8.86 3.74 -4.34
CA CYS A 138 -10.15 3.65 -3.65
C CYS A 138 -11.24 3.05 -4.54
N GLU A 139 -11.32 3.42 -5.83
CA GLU A 139 -12.24 2.81 -6.80
C GLU A 139 -11.98 1.30 -6.95
N GLN A 140 -10.71 0.89 -7.09
CA GLN A 140 -10.32 -0.53 -7.18
C GLN A 140 -10.67 -1.32 -5.92
N ALA A 141 -10.52 -0.70 -4.74
CA ALA A 141 -10.84 -1.31 -3.45
C ALA A 141 -12.33 -1.24 -3.10
N ASN A 142 -13.17 -0.59 -3.92
CA ASN A 142 -14.55 -0.25 -3.59
C ASN A 142 -14.65 0.47 -2.23
N CYS A 143 -13.78 1.44 -1.99
CA CYS A 143 -13.63 2.24 -0.78
C CYS A 143 -13.87 3.71 -1.11
N SER A 144 -14.45 4.50 -0.22
CA SER A 144 -14.66 5.92 -0.47
C SER A 144 -13.55 6.78 0.11
N LEU A 145 -12.93 7.61 -0.72
CA LEU A 145 -12.10 8.72 -0.26
C LEU A 145 -13.05 9.79 0.32
N VAL A 146 -13.11 9.93 1.63
CA VAL A 146 -14.12 10.76 2.29
C VAL A 146 -13.58 12.09 2.81
N GLY A 147 -12.29 12.26 2.83
CA GLY A 147 -11.58 13.44 3.28
C GLY A 147 -10.10 13.19 3.37
N GLY A 148 -9.39 14.14 3.92
CA GLY A 148 -7.96 14.11 4.12
C GLY A 148 -7.48 15.45 4.63
N GLU A 149 -6.17 15.60 4.76
CA GLU A 149 -5.51 16.85 5.13
C GLU A 149 -4.35 17.12 4.18
N THR A 150 -4.24 18.37 3.74
CA THR A 150 -3.09 18.84 2.98
C THR A 150 -2.41 19.95 3.76
N ALA A 151 -1.20 19.71 4.24
CA ALA A 151 -0.47 20.62 5.11
C ALA A 151 0.84 21.11 4.46
N GLU A 152 1.09 22.41 4.57
CA GLU A 152 2.38 23.02 4.25
C GLU A 152 3.18 23.23 5.54
N HIS A 153 4.38 22.65 5.59
CA HIS A 153 5.33 22.77 6.72
C HIS A 153 6.65 23.40 6.23
N PRO A 154 6.67 24.73 5.96
CA PRO A 154 7.83 25.39 5.40
C PRO A 154 9.10 25.18 6.25
N GLY A 155 10.18 24.73 5.62
CA GLY A 155 11.45 24.45 6.28
C GLY A 155 11.53 23.14 7.06
N SER A 156 10.47 22.31 7.06
CA SER A 156 10.48 21.00 7.72
C SER A 156 10.87 19.86 6.79
N PHE A 157 10.75 20.06 5.49
CA PHE A 157 11.13 19.12 4.44
C PHE A 157 12.19 19.72 3.53
N PRO A 158 13.02 18.91 2.86
CA PRO A 158 13.82 19.39 1.73
C PRO A 158 12.90 19.97 0.64
N ASP A 159 13.43 20.92 -0.14
CA ASP A 159 12.71 21.55 -1.24
C ASP A 159 12.04 20.49 -2.14
N ASP A 160 10.79 20.72 -2.54
CA ASP A 160 9.97 19.86 -3.39
C ASP A 160 9.76 18.43 -2.85
N SER A 161 9.89 18.23 -1.54
CA SER A 161 9.63 16.95 -0.89
C SER A 161 8.27 16.96 -0.21
N PHE A 162 7.66 15.78 -0.15
CA PHE A 162 6.40 15.54 0.56
C PHE A 162 6.40 14.15 1.18
N ASP A 163 5.50 13.93 2.12
CA ASP A 163 5.20 12.61 2.67
C ASP A 163 3.70 12.34 2.62
N LEU A 164 3.35 11.06 2.67
CA LEU A 164 1.98 10.56 2.55
C LEU A 164 1.67 9.54 3.63
N ALA A 165 0.55 9.72 4.30
CA ALA A 165 -0.03 8.70 5.15
C ALA A 165 -1.49 8.44 4.76
N GLY A 166 -1.88 7.17 4.77
CA GLY A 166 -3.24 6.71 4.54
C GLY A 166 -3.85 6.17 5.82
N PHE A 167 -5.14 6.39 5.98
CA PHE A 167 -5.95 5.85 7.06
C PHE A 167 -7.18 5.20 6.44
N SER A 168 -7.38 3.93 6.69
CA SER A 168 -8.54 3.22 6.20
C SER A 168 -9.35 2.59 7.33
N MET A 169 -10.65 2.51 7.12
CA MET A 169 -11.56 1.79 7.99
C MET A 169 -12.46 0.90 7.14
N GLY A 170 -12.56 -0.34 7.54
CA GLY A 170 -13.45 -1.33 6.97
C GLY A 170 -14.33 -1.97 8.03
N VAL A 171 -15.16 -2.89 7.60
CA VAL A 171 -16.07 -3.63 8.47
C VAL A 171 -16.08 -5.10 8.07
N VAL A 172 -16.19 -5.97 9.06
CA VAL A 172 -16.38 -7.41 8.88
C VAL A 172 -17.47 -7.89 9.83
N ASP A 173 -18.24 -8.90 9.42
CA ASP A 173 -19.12 -9.59 10.37
C ASP A 173 -18.30 -10.51 11.28
N GLU A 174 -18.52 -10.41 12.59
CA GLU A 174 -17.79 -11.17 13.61
C GLU A 174 -17.76 -12.67 13.29
N ASN A 175 -18.89 -13.21 12.81
CA ASN A 175 -19.02 -14.64 12.48
C ASN A 175 -18.30 -15.07 11.20
N SER A 176 -17.77 -14.12 10.42
CA SER A 176 -17.11 -14.38 9.14
C SER A 176 -15.71 -13.79 9.05
N MET A 177 -15.10 -13.46 10.17
CA MET A 177 -13.71 -13.00 10.20
C MET A 177 -12.76 -14.11 9.74
N ILE A 178 -11.78 -13.72 8.91
CA ILE A 178 -10.69 -14.61 8.52
C ILE A 178 -9.63 -14.60 9.64
N GLY A 179 -9.05 -15.76 9.92
CA GLY A 179 -7.92 -15.88 10.85
C GLY A 179 -8.31 -15.99 12.34
N GLN A 180 -9.59 -16.05 12.71
CA GLN A 180 -10.00 -16.19 14.12
C GLN A 180 -9.37 -17.42 14.80
N ASP A 181 -9.42 -18.57 14.13
CA ASP A 181 -8.87 -19.84 14.63
C ASP A 181 -7.46 -20.12 14.08
N GLY A 182 -6.98 -19.26 13.19
CA GLY A 182 -5.76 -19.48 12.42
C GLY A 182 -5.90 -20.62 11.39
N PRO A 183 -4.81 -20.95 10.67
CA PRO A 183 -4.80 -22.07 9.74
C PRO A 183 -4.77 -23.39 10.48
N LYS A 184 -5.11 -24.50 9.79
CA LYS A 184 -5.02 -25.86 10.30
C LYS A 184 -3.77 -26.53 9.75
N ASN A 185 -3.29 -27.56 10.46
CA ASN A 185 -2.25 -28.42 9.89
C ASN A 185 -2.78 -29.08 8.60
N ASP A 186 -1.91 -29.24 7.63
CA ASP A 186 -2.19 -29.70 6.26
C ASP A 186 -2.96 -28.70 5.38
N ASP A 187 -3.26 -27.48 5.86
CA ASP A 187 -3.77 -26.43 5.00
C ASP A 187 -2.75 -26.10 3.90
N VAL A 188 -3.30 -25.84 2.72
CA VAL A 188 -2.50 -25.44 1.56
C VAL A 188 -2.25 -23.96 1.59
N LEU A 189 -1.01 -23.57 1.37
CA LEU A 189 -0.60 -22.18 1.18
C LEU A 189 -0.62 -21.84 -0.30
N ILE A 190 -1.48 -20.89 -0.68
CA ILE A 190 -1.59 -20.37 -2.03
C ILE A 190 -1.00 -18.96 -2.06
N GLY A 191 0.05 -18.76 -2.87
CA GLY A 191 0.58 -17.44 -3.15
C GLY A 191 -0.20 -16.77 -4.27
N ILE A 192 -0.36 -15.45 -4.17
CA ILE A 192 -0.98 -14.58 -5.18
C ILE A 192 0.09 -13.62 -5.66
N GLU A 193 0.22 -13.45 -6.97
CA GLU A 193 1.26 -12.64 -7.60
C GLU A 193 1.32 -11.20 -7.08
N SER A 194 2.52 -10.63 -7.05
CA SER A 194 2.75 -9.19 -6.98
C SER A 194 2.94 -8.60 -8.37
N SER A 195 2.64 -7.31 -8.53
CA SER A 195 2.93 -6.55 -9.76
C SER A 195 4.43 -6.26 -9.94
N GLY A 196 5.22 -6.43 -8.89
CA GLY A 196 6.63 -6.11 -8.80
C GLY A 196 7.04 -5.94 -7.35
N PHE A 197 7.81 -4.89 -7.07
CA PHE A 197 8.32 -4.60 -5.72
C PHE A 197 7.25 -4.10 -4.75
N HIS A 198 6.08 -3.72 -5.23
CA HIS A 198 5.04 -3.04 -4.46
C HIS A 198 5.53 -1.73 -3.83
N SER A 199 5.41 -1.56 -2.50
CA SER A 199 5.85 -0.35 -1.80
C SER A 199 6.85 -0.65 -0.69
N ASN A 200 7.51 -1.82 -0.70
CA ASN A 200 8.43 -2.24 0.35
C ASN A 200 9.86 -2.45 -0.18
N GLY A 201 10.84 -2.27 0.71
CA GLY A 201 12.25 -2.46 0.38
C GLY A 201 12.89 -1.29 -0.39
N TYR A 202 12.21 -0.16 -0.57
CA TYR A 202 12.69 0.95 -1.41
C TYR A 202 13.92 1.65 -0.85
N SER A 203 14.14 1.68 0.45
CA SER A 203 15.40 2.20 1.00
C SER A 203 16.61 1.39 0.53
N LEU A 204 16.46 0.06 0.42
CA LEU A 204 17.50 -0.81 -0.13
C LEU A 204 17.63 -0.62 -1.66
N LEU A 205 16.52 -0.55 -2.40
CA LEU A 205 16.55 -0.28 -3.85
C LEU A 205 17.25 1.04 -4.16
N ARG A 206 16.96 2.11 -3.44
CA ARG A 206 17.62 3.42 -3.59
C ARG A 206 19.13 3.34 -3.31
N LYS A 207 19.52 2.58 -2.28
CA LYS A 207 20.93 2.32 -2.02
C LYS A 207 21.58 1.57 -3.19
N ILE A 208 20.93 0.56 -3.73
CA ILE A 208 21.41 -0.21 -4.90
C ILE A 208 21.52 0.70 -6.14
N ILE A 209 20.52 1.55 -6.42
CA ILE A 209 20.59 2.54 -7.50
C ILE A 209 21.85 3.39 -7.38
N THR A 210 22.13 3.91 -6.18
CA THR A 210 23.30 4.75 -5.93
C THR A 210 24.61 3.97 -6.04
N ASP A 211 24.72 2.84 -5.35
CA ASP A 211 25.97 2.06 -5.26
C ASP A 211 26.37 1.46 -6.62
N TYR A 212 25.40 1.04 -7.43
CA TYR A 212 25.61 0.45 -8.76
C TYR A 212 25.45 1.46 -9.91
N GLN A 213 25.21 2.74 -9.58
CA GLN A 213 25.01 3.83 -10.56
C GLN A 213 23.98 3.47 -11.64
N LEU A 214 22.84 2.91 -11.20
CA LEU A 214 21.79 2.48 -12.13
C LEU A 214 21.11 3.70 -12.75
N ASP A 215 21.03 3.69 -14.08
CA ASP A 215 20.19 4.62 -14.81
C ASP A 215 18.75 4.07 -14.86
N LEU A 216 17.80 4.81 -14.29
CA LEU A 216 16.38 4.44 -14.27
C LEU A 216 15.74 4.37 -15.66
N GLY A 217 16.36 4.98 -16.69
CA GLY A 217 15.99 4.85 -18.09
C GLY A 217 16.49 3.56 -18.74
N SER A 218 17.45 2.87 -18.12
CA SER A 218 17.94 1.56 -18.57
C SER A 218 16.86 0.50 -18.45
N LYS A 219 17.03 -0.63 -19.13
CA LYS A 219 16.00 -1.67 -19.23
C LYS A 219 16.41 -2.99 -18.59
N ILE A 220 15.46 -3.60 -17.90
CA ILE A 220 15.46 -5.03 -17.58
C ILE A 220 14.57 -5.68 -18.63
N GLN A 221 15.15 -6.55 -19.48
CA GLN A 221 14.47 -7.09 -20.65
C GLN A 221 13.94 -5.98 -21.59
N LYS A 222 12.64 -5.68 -21.55
CA LYS A 222 12.00 -4.69 -22.42
C LYS A 222 11.51 -3.44 -21.68
N GLU A 223 11.50 -3.47 -20.35
CA GLU A 223 10.89 -2.45 -19.48
C GLU A 223 11.94 -1.57 -18.80
N GLU A 224 11.68 -0.30 -18.71
CA GLU A 224 12.55 0.67 -18.04
C GLU A 224 12.55 0.44 -16.52
N ILE A 225 13.73 0.44 -15.89
CA ILE A 225 13.90 0.22 -14.45
C ILE A 225 12.99 1.14 -13.61
N GLY A 226 12.95 2.42 -13.97
CA GLY A 226 12.12 3.40 -13.29
C GLY A 226 10.62 3.06 -13.35
N LYS A 227 10.15 2.51 -14.48
CA LYS A 227 8.74 2.06 -14.61
C LYS A 227 8.46 0.83 -13.76
N ILE A 228 9.39 -0.15 -13.76
CA ILE A 228 9.30 -1.34 -12.91
C ILE A 228 9.21 -0.95 -11.43
N PHE A 229 10.03 0.01 -11.01
CA PHE A 229 10.03 0.48 -9.62
C PHE A 229 8.81 1.35 -9.28
N LEU A 230 8.12 1.93 -10.26
CA LEU A 230 6.88 2.68 -10.05
C LEU A 230 5.61 1.88 -10.36
N GLU A 231 5.74 0.59 -10.72
CA GLU A 231 4.56 -0.26 -10.86
C GLU A 231 3.75 -0.26 -9.56
N PRO A 232 2.43 0.05 -9.62
CA PRO A 232 1.64 0.16 -8.41
C PRO A 232 1.40 -1.20 -7.75
N THR A 233 1.27 -1.16 -6.43
CA THR A 233 0.91 -2.31 -5.60
C THR A 233 -0.45 -2.87 -6.01
N ASN A 234 -0.57 -4.18 -6.17
CA ASN A 234 -1.85 -4.86 -6.42
C ASN A 234 -2.82 -4.66 -5.24
N ILE A 235 -4.09 -4.42 -5.56
CA ILE A 235 -5.18 -4.31 -4.58
C ILE A 235 -6.00 -5.60 -4.61
N TYR A 236 -5.81 -6.49 -3.62
CA TYR A 236 -6.39 -7.83 -3.59
C TYR A 236 -7.83 -7.89 -3.07
N VAL A 237 -8.38 -6.77 -2.59
CA VAL A 237 -9.68 -6.68 -1.89
C VAL A 237 -10.80 -7.42 -2.63
N SER A 238 -11.00 -7.13 -3.92
CA SER A 238 -12.10 -7.73 -4.70
C SER A 238 -11.94 -9.24 -4.85
N ALA A 239 -10.73 -9.74 -5.08
CA ALA A 239 -10.45 -11.16 -5.24
C ALA A 239 -10.65 -11.93 -3.93
N ILE A 240 -10.14 -11.40 -2.82
CA ILE A 240 -10.29 -12.04 -1.49
C ILE A 240 -11.74 -12.03 -1.03
N LEU A 241 -12.46 -10.92 -1.18
CA LEU A 241 -13.87 -10.86 -0.81
C LEU A 241 -14.76 -11.73 -1.71
N ALA A 242 -14.40 -11.92 -2.98
CA ALA A 242 -15.08 -12.88 -3.87
C ALA A 242 -14.82 -14.32 -3.42
N LEU A 243 -13.58 -14.67 -3.11
CA LEU A 243 -13.19 -15.99 -2.62
C LEU A 243 -13.89 -16.33 -1.29
N LYS A 244 -13.88 -15.40 -0.33
CA LYS A 244 -14.54 -15.53 0.99
C LYS A 244 -16.03 -15.86 0.90
N LYS A 245 -16.73 -15.45 -0.16
CA LYS A 245 -18.16 -15.76 -0.36
C LYS A 245 -18.43 -17.22 -0.76
N ILE A 246 -17.41 -17.93 -1.24
CA ILE A 246 -17.55 -19.25 -1.85
C ILE A 246 -16.97 -20.34 -0.95
N LEU A 247 -15.82 -20.07 -0.33
CA LEU A 247 -15.12 -21.01 0.53
C LEU A 247 -14.56 -20.34 1.78
N GLN A 248 -14.18 -21.16 2.74
CA GLN A 248 -13.54 -20.68 3.97
C GLN A 248 -12.06 -20.44 3.73
N ILE A 249 -11.61 -19.22 4.00
CA ILE A 249 -10.19 -18.88 4.08
C ILE A 249 -9.80 -18.94 5.55
N ASN A 250 -8.82 -19.78 5.89
CA ASN A 250 -8.44 -20.01 7.29
C ASN A 250 -7.50 -18.91 7.81
N ALA A 251 -6.60 -18.41 6.97
CA ALA A 251 -5.72 -17.28 7.31
C ALA A 251 -5.18 -16.62 6.06
N ILE A 252 -4.69 -15.38 6.19
CA ILE A 252 -4.05 -14.60 5.12
C ILE A 252 -2.83 -13.88 5.67
N ALA A 253 -1.76 -13.79 4.87
CA ALA A 253 -0.62 -12.91 5.10
C ALA A 253 -0.44 -11.96 3.90
N HIS A 254 -0.35 -10.66 4.15
CA HIS A 254 0.07 -9.65 3.18
C HIS A 254 1.59 -9.55 3.24
N ILE A 255 2.27 -9.80 2.11
CA ILE A 255 3.74 -9.84 2.07
C ILE A 255 4.27 -8.43 1.81
N THR A 256 4.64 -7.76 2.89
CA THR A 256 5.14 -6.38 2.94
C THR A 256 6.60 -6.32 3.41
N GLY A 257 7.01 -5.26 4.11
CA GLY A 257 8.33 -5.15 4.71
C GLY A 257 8.65 -6.33 5.63
N GLY A 258 9.89 -6.80 5.60
CA GLY A 258 10.29 -8.05 6.27
C GLY A 258 10.00 -9.33 5.47
N GLY A 259 9.40 -9.19 4.27
CA GLY A 259 9.21 -10.30 3.32
C GLY A 259 8.44 -11.48 3.89
N PHE A 260 8.83 -12.68 3.48
CA PHE A 260 8.17 -13.91 3.92
C PHE A 260 8.38 -14.18 5.42
N PHE A 261 9.59 -13.94 5.92
CA PHE A 261 10.00 -14.32 7.27
C PHE A 261 9.27 -13.55 8.37
N GLU A 262 8.86 -12.31 8.13
CA GLU A 262 8.13 -11.53 9.13
C GLU A 262 6.59 -11.60 8.93
N ASN A 263 6.11 -11.82 7.69
CA ASN A 263 4.67 -11.73 7.43
C ASN A 263 3.96 -13.08 7.50
N ILE A 264 4.56 -14.18 7.05
CA ILE A 264 3.94 -15.51 7.15
C ILE A 264 3.69 -15.95 8.59
N PRO A 265 4.62 -15.76 9.57
CA PRO A 265 4.37 -16.15 10.96
C PRO A 265 3.15 -15.48 11.58
N ARG A 266 2.78 -14.26 11.15
CA ARG A 266 1.62 -13.54 11.69
C ARG A 266 0.27 -14.27 11.48
N MET A 267 0.21 -15.14 10.48
CA MET A 267 -0.99 -15.91 10.22
C MET A 267 -0.98 -17.32 10.85
N LEU A 268 0.16 -17.76 11.43
CA LEU A 268 0.32 -19.08 12.02
C LEU A 268 -0.02 -19.08 13.50
N ASN A 269 -0.49 -20.25 14.00
CA ASN A 269 -0.60 -20.48 15.43
C ASN A 269 0.78 -20.85 16.02
N GLU A 270 0.96 -20.71 17.34
CA GLU A 270 2.24 -20.92 18.05
C GLU A 270 2.92 -22.29 17.75
N ASN A 271 2.15 -23.33 17.51
CA ASN A 271 2.65 -24.68 17.24
C ASN A 271 2.64 -25.04 15.75
N GLN A 272 2.68 -24.05 14.87
CA GLN A 272 2.65 -24.25 13.43
C GLN A 272 3.88 -23.68 12.75
N LYS A 273 4.20 -24.23 11.59
CA LYS A 273 5.20 -23.73 10.67
C LYS A 273 4.68 -23.78 9.23
N ALA A 274 5.19 -22.92 8.38
CA ALA A 274 4.98 -22.95 6.95
C ALA A 274 6.14 -23.65 6.25
N ILE A 275 5.85 -24.64 5.42
CA ILE A 275 6.81 -25.24 4.48
C ILE A 275 6.54 -24.62 3.11
N ILE A 276 7.52 -23.89 2.58
CA ILE A 276 7.33 -23.08 1.38
C ILE A 276 8.29 -23.50 0.27
N ASN A 277 7.75 -23.76 -0.92
CA ASN A 277 8.50 -23.92 -2.15
C ASN A 277 8.33 -22.62 -2.97
N HIS A 278 9.42 -21.87 -3.11
CA HIS A 278 9.43 -20.61 -3.84
C HIS A 278 10.60 -20.56 -4.82
N ASN A 279 10.27 -20.38 -6.11
CA ASN A 279 11.24 -20.05 -7.14
C ASN A 279 10.80 -18.76 -7.85
N PHE A 280 11.74 -17.85 -8.08
CA PHE A 280 11.43 -16.57 -8.75
C PHE A 280 10.81 -16.79 -10.14
N SER A 281 11.36 -17.73 -10.94
CA SER A 281 10.87 -18.07 -12.28
C SER A 281 9.41 -18.53 -12.34
N ASP A 282 8.84 -18.89 -11.22
CA ASP A 282 7.44 -19.33 -11.13
C ASP A 282 6.44 -18.16 -11.13
N TRP A 283 6.92 -16.92 -10.99
CA TRP A 283 6.10 -15.75 -10.81
C TRP A 283 6.26 -14.74 -11.96
N PRO A 284 5.19 -14.07 -12.40
CA PRO A 284 5.27 -13.07 -13.48
C PRO A 284 6.32 -11.99 -13.24
N ALA A 285 6.38 -11.43 -12.01
CA ALA A 285 7.36 -10.43 -11.62
C ALA A 285 8.68 -11.02 -11.09
N GLY A 286 8.82 -12.33 -11.02
CA GLY A 286 9.97 -13.00 -10.38
C GLY A 286 11.31 -12.68 -11.05
N HIS A 287 11.31 -12.44 -12.35
CA HIS A 287 12.52 -12.11 -13.11
C HIS A 287 13.16 -10.77 -12.67
N TYR A 288 12.43 -9.84 -12.05
CA TYR A 288 12.99 -8.62 -11.47
C TYR A 288 13.85 -8.94 -10.24
N PHE A 289 13.41 -9.90 -9.43
CA PHE A 289 14.16 -10.35 -8.25
C PHE A 289 15.37 -11.21 -8.62
N GLU A 290 15.27 -12.04 -9.68
CA GLU A 290 16.43 -12.74 -10.25
C GLU A 290 17.47 -11.76 -10.76
N TRP A 291 17.05 -10.73 -11.50
CA TRP A 291 17.92 -9.66 -11.95
C TRP A 291 18.60 -8.94 -10.77
N LEU A 292 17.84 -8.58 -9.73
CA LEU A 292 18.38 -7.92 -8.55
C LEU A 292 19.41 -8.79 -7.82
N MET A 293 19.13 -10.08 -7.69
CA MET A 293 20.03 -11.07 -7.10
C MET A 293 21.34 -11.18 -7.90
N GLN A 294 21.26 -11.25 -9.22
CA GLN A 294 22.42 -11.32 -10.11
C GLN A 294 23.26 -10.04 -10.08
N LEU A 295 22.60 -8.87 -10.07
CA LEU A 295 23.27 -7.58 -10.02
C LEU A 295 24.06 -7.40 -8.73
N THR A 296 23.48 -7.78 -7.59
CA THR A 296 24.01 -7.47 -6.26
C THR A 296 24.79 -8.61 -5.62
N ASN A 297 24.73 -9.83 -6.18
CA ASN A 297 25.16 -11.08 -5.53
C ASN A 297 24.53 -11.30 -4.14
N MET A 298 23.35 -10.74 -3.90
CA MET A 298 22.63 -10.91 -2.65
C MET A 298 22.10 -12.35 -2.54
N PRO A 299 22.27 -13.02 -1.39
CA PRO A 299 21.66 -14.33 -1.18
C PRO A 299 20.13 -14.28 -1.32
N LYS A 300 19.53 -15.34 -1.85
CA LYS A 300 18.08 -15.48 -2.01
C LYS A 300 17.32 -15.22 -0.70
N GLU A 301 17.87 -15.70 0.39
CA GLU A 301 17.30 -15.52 1.73
C GLU A 301 17.17 -14.02 2.12
N ASN A 302 18.17 -13.19 1.80
CA ASN A 302 18.10 -11.76 2.07
C ASN A 302 17.00 -11.06 1.23
N LEU A 303 16.78 -11.53 -0.01
CA LEU A 303 15.66 -11.04 -0.82
C LEU A 303 14.32 -11.42 -0.21
N LEU A 304 14.16 -12.68 0.23
CA LEU A 304 12.95 -13.19 0.89
C LEU A 304 12.69 -12.52 2.26
N ASN A 305 13.71 -11.98 2.91
CA ASN A 305 13.61 -11.18 4.14
C ASN A 305 13.22 -9.72 3.90
N THR A 306 13.37 -9.22 2.66
CA THR A 306 13.19 -7.79 2.39
C THR A 306 11.99 -7.53 1.49
N PHE A 307 11.79 -8.38 0.49
CA PHE A 307 10.85 -8.17 -0.60
C PHE A 307 9.79 -9.27 -0.67
N ASN A 308 8.72 -8.98 -1.40
CA ASN A 308 7.66 -9.94 -1.70
C ASN A 308 8.09 -11.05 -2.68
N CYS A 309 9.19 -10.88 -3.39
CA CYS A 309 9.78 -11.84 -4.31
C CYS A 309 8.81 -12.42 -5.35
N GLY A 310 7.85 -11.62 -5.81
CA GLY A 310 6.83 -12.01 -6.79
C GLY A 310 5.50 -12.47 -6.17
N VAL A 311 5.39 -12.54 -4.85
CA VAL A 311 4.19 -12.97 -4.11
C VAL A 311 3.72 -11.85 -3.18
N GLY A 312 2.63 -11.19 -3.52
CA GLY A 312 2.14 -10.08 -2.70
C GLY A 312 1.22 -10.51 -1.55
N MET A 313 0.55 -11.65 -1.67
CA MET A 313 -0.34 -12.18 -0.63
C MET A 313 -0.28 -13.70 -0.59
N VAL A 314 -0.43 -14.27 0.61
CA VAL A 314 -0.51 -15.72 0.83
C VAL A 314 -1.78 -16.03 1.59
N ILE A 315 -2.56 -17.01 1.12
CA ILE A 315 -3.75 -17.50 1.81
C ILE A 315 -3.59 -18.94 2.23
N ALA A 316 -4.19 -19.31 3.34
CA ALA A 316 -4.31 -20.70 3.81
C ALA A 316 -5.75 -21.18 3.64
N VAL A 317 -5.92 -22.27 2.91
CA VAL A 317 -7.22 -22.94 2.69
C VAL A 317 -7.10 -24.44 2.95
N SER A 318 -8.23 -25.10 3.18
CA SER A 318 -8.23 -26.57 3.30
C SER A 318 -7.76 -27.20 1.99
N GLN A 319 -7.16 -28.40 2.10
CA GLN A 319 -6.70 -29.16 0.91
C GLN A 319 -7.87 -29.46 -0.06
N SER A 320 -9.09 -29.63 0.46
CA SER A 320 -10.28 -29.86 -0.38
C SER A 320 -10.68 -28.64 -1.20
N ASP A 321 -10.31 -27.43 -0.78
CA ASP A 321 -10.71 -26.17 -1.41
C ASP A 321 -9.62 -25.61 -2.35
N GLU A 322 -8.46 -26.31 -2.46
CA GLU A 322 -7.29 -25.85 -3.25
C GLU A 322 -7.67 -25.53 -4.71
N GLU A 323 -8.35 -26.46 -5.40
CA GLU A 323 -8.70 -26.29 -6.82
C GLU A 323 -9.68 -25.14 -7.04
N ASP A 324 -10.71 -25.04 -6.20
CA ASP A 324 -11.72 -23.97 -6.27
C ASP A 324 -11.09 -22.62 -5.95
N ALA A 325 -10.22 -22.54 -4.93
CA ALA A 325 -9.50 -21.31 -4.60
C ALA A 325 -8.62 -20.84 -5.75
N LEU A 326 -7.83 -21.73 -6.34
CA LEU A 326 -7.02 -21.42 -7.51
C LEU A 326 -7.86 -21.01 -8.71
N GLY A 327 -8.98 -21.71 -8.96
CA GLY A 327 -9.90 -21.38 -10.06
C GLY A 327 -10.51 -19.98 -9.96
N ILE A 328 -10.79 -19.51 -8.74
CA ILE A 328 -11.34 -18.17 -8.49
C ILE A 328 -10.24 -17.11 -8.58
N LEU A 329 -9.13 -17.32 -7.89
CA LEU A 329 -8.03 -16.34 -7.84
C LEU A 329 -7.41 -16.08 -9.22
N ASN A 330 -7.23 -17.13 -10.04
CA ASN A 330 -6.68 -17.03 -11.38
C ASN A 330 -7.61 -16.32 -12.39
N GLN A 331 -8.80 -15.88 -11.99
CA GLN A 331 -9.62 -14.97 -12.81
C GLN A 331 -9.11 -13.52 -12.77
N SER A 332 -8.39 -13.15 -11.70
CA SER A 332 -7.93 -11.77 -11.49
C SER A 332 -6.42 -11.64 -11.35
N TYR A 333 -5.76 -12.62 -10.72
CA TYR A 333 -4.32 -12.64 -10.45
C TYR A 333 -3.76 -14.03 -10.68
N PHE A 334 -2.53 -14.13 -11.13
CA PHE A 334 -1.85 -15.41 -11.12
C PHE A 334 -1.68 -15.91 -9.67
N ALA A 335 -2.16 -17.12 -9.42
CA ALA A 335 -2.07 -17.75 -8.11
C ALA A 335 -1.67 -19.21 -8.26
N LYS A 336 -0.85 -19.70 -7.33
CA LYS A 336 -0.42 -21.09 -7.29
C LYS A 336 -0.15 -21.55 -5.86
N LYS A 337 -0.22 -22.86 -5.64
CA LYS A 337 0.26 -23.46 -4.41
C LYS A 337 1.76 -23.21 -4.23
N ILE A 338 2.12 -22.74 -3.04
CA ILE A 338 3.52 -22.49 -2.65
C ILE A 338 3.95 -23.33 -1.44
N GLY A 339 3.05 -24.04 -0.79
CA GLY A 339 3.43 -24.81 0.39
C GLY A 339 2.26 -25.34 1.19
N THR A 340 2.55 -25.68 2.43
CA THR A 340 1.60 -26.23 3.40
C THR A 340 1.90 -25.73 4.80
N VAL A 341 0.90 -25.78 5.68
CA VAL A 341 1.04 -25.56 7.12
C VAL A 341 1.27 -26.90 7.80
N GLU A 342 2.28 -27.00 8.64
CA GLU A 342 2.61 -28.21 9.39
C GLU A 342 2.71 -27.93 10.90
N GLU A 343 2.68 -29.01 11.69
CA GLU A 343 2.98 -28.92 13.12
C GLU A 343 4.46 -28.59 13.32
N ARG A 344 4.73 -27.55 14.14
CA ARG A 344 6.07 -27.12 14.50
C ARG A 344 6.54 -27.82 15.76
N LYS A 345 7.67 -28.49 15.69
CA LYS A 345 8.33 -29.05 16.88
C LYS A 345 9.10 -27.99 17.63
N VAL A 346 9.40 -28.27 18.89
CA VAL A 346 10.22 -27.40 19.72
C VAL A 346 11.59 -27.18 19.08
N ASN A 347 12.01 -25.93 18.96
CA ASN A 347 13.23 -25.43 18.29
C ASN A 347 13.25 -25.51 16.75
N GLU A 348 12.13 -25.73 16.09
CA GLU A 348 12.01 -25.52 14.65
C GLU A 348 11.64 -24.07 14.35
N GLU A 349 12.11 -23.56 13.21
CA GLU A 349 11.74 -22.23 12.70
C GLU A 349 10.26 -22.22 12.24
N GLU A 350 9.65 -21.03 12.25
CA GLU A 350 8.25 -20.86 11.81
C GLU A 350 8.08 -20.97 10.29
N ILE A 351 9.16 -20.80 9.54
CA ILE A 351 9.20 -20.96 8.09
C ILE A 351 10.38 -21.84 7.68
N SER A 352 10.13 -22.74 6.76
CA SER A 352 11.17 -23.52 6.08
C SER A 352 10.97 -23.44 4.58
N PHE A 353 12.05 -23.18 3.84
CA PHE A 353 12.04 -23.24 2.38
C PHE A 353 12.59 -24.59 1.90
N VAL A 354 11.94 -25.21 0.89
CA VAL A 354 12.26 -26.50 0.32
C VAL A 354 12.49 -26.44 -1.16
#